data_b6d889fd7a980d42bf14a72866918d40
#
_entry.id   b6d889fd7a980d42bf14a72866918d40
#
_cell.length_a   1.000
_cell.length_b   1.000
_cell.length_c   1.000
_cell.angle_alpha   90.00
_cell.angle_beta   90.00
_cell.angle_gamma   90.00
#
_symmetry.space_group_name_H-M   'P 1'
#
loop_
_entity.id
_entity.type
_entity.pdbx_description
1 polymer ?
#
loop_
_entity_poly.entity_id
_entity_poly.type
_entity_poly.pdbx_seq_one_letter_code
_entity_poly.pdbx_strand_id
1 'polypeptide(L)'
;MIQTTVLHPKHLEAGAKMVDFHGWEMPINYGSQLEEHHVVRTDAGMFDVSHMTIVDLTGERVKAFLQHLLANDVAKLTVPGKALYSGMLNPEGGVIDDLITYFLTDTFYRLVVNSATREKDLAWIRHHAIDFAVSVTERPELAMIAVQGPHAKAKAAKVFTPEQNAAVEGMKPFFGVQAGDLFIATTGYTGEDGYEIVVPQEKACDLWQALLDNGVAPCGLGARDTLRLEAGMNLYGQD
;
A
#
# COMPACT_ATOMS: atom_id res chain seq x y z
N MET A 1 -8.89 -22.59 -1.64
CA MET A 1 -9.93 -21.72 -1.03
C MET A 1 -9.56 -20.29 -1.41
N ILE A 2 -10.55 -19.47 -1.79
CA ILE A 2 -10.34 -18.05 -2.00
C ILE A 2 -10.08 -17.38 -0.64
N GLN A 3 -9.16 -16.42 -0.61
CA GLN A 3 -8.81 -15.65 0.59
C GLN A 3 -9.70 -14.42 0.71
N THR A 4 -9.86 -13.90 1.92
CA THR A 4 -10.61 -12.68 2.18
C THR A 4 -9.77 -11.75 3.06
N THR A 5 -9.93 -10.44 2.88
CA THR A 5 -9.32 -9.44 3.78
C THR A 5 -10.15 -9.30 5.05
N VAL A 6 -9.61 -8.64 6.05
CA VAL A 6 -10.35 -8.31 7.28
C VAL A 6 -11.54 -7.37 7.00
N LEU A 7 -11.52 -6.62 5.89
CA LEU A 7 -12.57 -5.69 5.48
C LEU A 7 -13.70 -6.35 4.65
N HIS A 8 -13.56 -7.63 4.31
CA HIS A 8 -14.55 -8.35 3.52
C HIS A 8 -16.00 -8.20 4.03
N PRO A 9 -16.30 -8.30 5.35
CA PRO A 9 -17.66 -8.06 5.85
C PRO A 9 -18.18 -6.66 5.52
N LYS A 10 -17.30 -5.63 5.56
CA LYS A 10 -17.67 -4.25 5.23
C LYS A 10 -18.01 -4.07 3.76
N HIS A 11 -17.36 -4.82 2.88
CA HIS A 11 -17.68 -4.82 1.45
C HIS A 11 -19.06 -5.41 1.18
N LEU A 12 -19.39 -6.54 1.85
CA LEU A 12 -20.69 -7.17 1.72
C LEU A 12 -21.82 -6.29 2.30
N GLU A 13 -21.60 -5.67 3.46
CA GLU A 13 -22.55 -4.72 4.08
C GLU A 13 -22.84 -3.53 3.15
N ALA A 14 -21.84 -3.04 2.42
CA ALA A 14 -21.96 -1.95 1.47
C ALA A 14 -22.53 -2.38 0.10
N GLY A 15 -22.88 -3.67 -0.09
CA GLY A 15 -23.42 -4.20 -1.34
C GLY A 15 -22.41 -4.26 -2.49
N ALA A 16 -21.13 -4.40 -2.19
CA ALA A 16 -20.10 -4.50 -3.20
C ALA A 16 -20.28 -5.72 -4.10
N LYS A 17 -19.99 -5.56 -5.39
CA LYS A 17 -19.85 -6.68 -6.31
C LYS A 17 -18.45 -7.29 -6.12
N MET A 18 -18.42 -8.51 -5.58
CA MET A 18 -17.18 -9.22 -5.28
C MET A 18 -16.70 -10.05 -6.49
N VAL A 19 -15.38 -10.14 -6.67
CA VAL A 19 -14.72 -10.94 -7.70
C VAL A 19 -13.49 -11.63 -7.15
N ASP A 20 -13.07 -12.72 -7.80
CA ASP A 20 -11.76 -13.33 -7.55
C ASP A 20 -10.67 -12.45 -8.20
N PHE A 21 -9.81 -11.91 -7.37
CA PHE A 21 -8.64 -11.15 -7.77
C PHE A 21 -7.37 -11.87 -7.30
N HIS A 22 -6.82 -12.70 -8.18
CA HIS A 22 -5.62 -13.51 -7.91
C HIS A 22 -5.73 -14.34 -6.61
N GLY A 23 -6.88 -14.97 -6.38
CA GLY A 23 -7.13 -15.82 -5.21
C GLY A 23 -7.66 -15.07 -3.98
N TRP A 24 -7.92 -13.76 -4.11
CA TRP A 24 -8.58 -12.95 -3.09
C TRP A 24 -9.98 -12.52 -3.53
N GLU A 25 -10.97 -12.65 -2.66
CA GLU A 25 -12.31 -12.13 -2.91
C GLU A 25 -12.35 -10.63 -2.61
N MET A 26 -12.36 -9.81 -3.67
CA MET A 26 -12.21 -8.37 -3.57
C MET A 26 -13.37 -7.63 -4.24
N PRO A 27 -13.72 -6.41 -3.77
CA PRO A 27 -14.75 -5.59 -4.39
C PRO A 27 -14.28 -5.06 -5.74
N ILE A 28 -14.97 -5.37 -6.83
CA ILE A 28 -14.72 -4.76 -8.14
C ILE A 28 -15.35 -3.36 -8.23
N ASN A 29 -16.53 -3.19 -7.65
CA ASN A 29 -17.21 -1.90 -7.49
C ASN A 29 -18.30 -1.98 -6.41
N TYR A 30 -18.83 -0.80 -6.01
CA TYR A 30 -19.94 -0.62 -5.07
C TYR A 30 -21.18 -0.04 -5.78
N GLY A 31 -21.32 -0.35 -7.07
CA GLY A 31 -22.43 0.07 -7.91
C GLY A 31 -21.99 0.52 -9.29
N SER A 32 -21.14 1.54 -9.36
CA SER A 32 -20.65 2.10 -10.61
C SER A 32 -19.15 2.40 -10.57
N GLN A 33 -18.36 1.63 -11.28
CA GLN A 33 -16.93 1.89 -11.46
C GLN A 33 -16.65 3.32 -11.98
N LEU A 34 -17.49 3.83 -12.87
CA LEU A 34 -17.31 5.16 -13.45
C LEU A 34 -17.55 6.27 -12.41
N GLU A 35 -18.60 6.13 -11.61
CA GLU A 35 -18.90 7.09 -10.53
C GLU A 35 -17.82 7.07 -9.45
N GLU A 36 -17.35 5.88 -9.06
CA GLU A 36 -16.25 5.71 -8.12
C GLU A 36 -14.96 6.36 -8.63
N HIS A 37 -14.64 6.18 -9.92
CA HIS A 37 -13.52 6.87 -10.57
C HIS A 37 -13.67 8.41 -10.46
N HIS A 38 -14.83 8.94 -10.79
CA HIS A 38 -15.08 10.38 -10.71
C HIS A 38 -15.05 10.92 -9.29
N VAL A 39 -15.53 10.15 -8.31
CA VAL A 39 -15.45 10.53 -6.88
C VAL A 39 -13.99 10.69 -6.45
N VAL A 40 -13.11 9.78 -6.84
CA VAL A 40 -11.68 9.90 -6.53
C VAL A 40 -11.06 11.14 -7.19
N ARG A 41 -11.44 11.48 -8.42
CA ARG A 41 -10.93 12.67 -9.12
C ARG A 41 -11.45 14.00 -8.54
N THR A 42 -12.65 14.01 -7.94
CA THR A 42 -13.33 15.25 -7.55
C THR A 42 -13.48 15.42 -6.04
N ASP A 43 -13.37 14.35 -5.27
CA ASP A 43 -13.58 14.37 -3.81
C ASP A 43 -12.58 13.44 -3.09
N ALA A 44 -13.02 12.31 -2.58
CA ALA A 44 -12.20 11.31 -1.89
C ALA A 44 -12.82 9.92 -1.97
N GLY A 45 -12.04 8.96 -2.41
CA GLY A 45 -12.36 7.54 -2.37
C GLY A 45 -11.39 6.73 -1.51
N MET A 46 -11.86 5.61 -0.98
CA MET A 46 -11.01 4.66 -0.26
C MET A 46 -11.09 3.27 -0.89
N PHE A 47 -9.95 2.59 -0.84
CA PHE A 47 -9.77 1.25 -1.40
C PHE A 47 -9.24 0.32 -0.31
N ASP A 48 -9.80 -0.87 -0.23
CA ASP A 48 -9.15 -1.97 0.48
C ASP A 48 -7.98 -2.48 -0.34
N VAL A 49 -6.78 -2.33 0.19
CA VAL A 49 -5.54 -2.85 -0.39
C VAL A 49 -4.83 -3.79 0.57
N SER A 50 -5.59 -4.38 1.51
CA SER A 50 -5.07 -5.30 2.54
C SER A 50 -4.60 -6.64 1.97
N HIS A 51 -4.90 -6.95 0.72
CA HIS A 51 -4.34 -8.10 0.01
C HIS A 51 -2.85 -7.91 -0.33
N MET A 52 -2.34 -6.67 -0.37
CA MET A 52 -0.92 -6.38 -0.56
C MET A 52 -0.09 -6.96 0.59
N THR A 53 1.15 -7.33 0.29
CA THR A 53 2.04 -7.95 1.27
C THR A 53 3.00 -6.91 1.86
N ILE A 54 2.96 -6.76 3.18
CA ILE A 54 3.87 -5.88 3.92
C ILE A 54 5.01 -6.72 4.47
N VAL A 55 6.26 -6.28 4.23
CA VAL A 55 7.47 -6.98 4.66
C VAL A 55 8.40 -6.01 5.36
N ASP A 56 8.76 -6.31 6.60
CA ASP A 56 9.76 -5.58 7.36
C ASP A 56 11.14 -6.25 7.21
N LEU A 57 12.14 -5.45 6.87
CA LEU A 57 13.53 -5.86 6.72
C LEU A 57 14.38 -5.21 7.79
N THR A 58 15.10 -6.02 8.57
CA THR A 58 15.97 -5.50 9.64
C THR A 58 17.36 -6.11 9.58
N GLY A 59 18.38 -5.30 9.89
CA GLY A 59 19.78 -5.73 9.94
C GLY A 59 20.75 -4.62 9.57
N GLU A 60 21.99 -4.73 10.02
CA GLU A 60 23.06 -3.75 9.78
C GLU A 60 23.39 -3.58 8.29
N ARG A 61 23.14 -4.62 7.48
CA ARG A 61 23.46 -4.63 6.04
C ARG A 61 22.22 -4.50 5.15
N VAL A 62 21.06 -4.09 5.72
CA VAL A 62 19.79 -4.01 4.98
C VAL A 62 19.86 -3.06 3.79
N LYS A 63 20.56 -1.94 3.90
CA LYS A 63 20.77 -1.01 2.79
C LYS A 63 21.58 -1.64 1.64
N ALA A 64 22.68 -2.32 1.96
CA ALA A 64 23.49 -3.02 0.98
C ALA A 64 22.71 -4.18 0.32
N PHE A 65 21.91 -4.88 1.08
CA PHE A 65 20.98 -5.89 0.59
C PHE A 65 19.99 -5.31 -0.43
N LEU A 66 19.33 -4.22 -0.10
CA LEU A 66 18.37 -3.58 -1.00
C LEU A 66 19.03 -3.00 -2.26
N GLN A 67 20.27 -2.50 -2.18
CA GLN A 67 21.04 -2.08 -3.34
C GLN A 67 21.41 -3.26 -4.26
N HIS A 68 21.52 -4.47 -3.74
CA HIS A 68 21.72 -5.69 -4.52
C HIS A 68 20.40 -6.19 -5.12
N LEU A 69 19.29 -6.08 -4.39
CA LEU A 69 18.00 -6.67 -4.74
C LEU A 69 17.21 -5.82 -5.75
N LEU A 70 17.29 -4.49 -5.65
CA LEU A 70 16.41 -3.55 -6.34
C LEU A 70 17.12 -2.88 -7.53
N ALA A 71 16.37 -2.62 -8.60
CA ALA A 71 16.85 -1.94 -9.79
C ALA A 71 17.18 -0.46 -9.55
N ASN A 72 16.41 0.22 -8.68
CA ASN A 72 16.63 1.63 -8.36
C ASN A 72 17.63 1.78 -7.20
N ASP A 73 18.36 2.89 -7.17
CA ASP A 73 19.40 3.12 -6.17
C ASP A 73 18.82 3.54 -4.81
N VAL A 74 18.84 2.62 -3.86
CA VAL A 74 18.42 2.80 -2.47
C VAL A 74 19.29 3.81 -1.71
N ALA A 75 20.50 4.12 -2.22
CA ALA A 75 21.33 5.18 -1.63
C ALA A 75 20.69 6.57 -1.68
N LYS A 76 19.71 6.77 -2.56
CA LYS A 76 18.88 8.00 -2.61
C LYS A 76 17.98 8.19 -1.38
N LEU A 77 17.75 7.13 -0.61
CA LEU A 77 16.97 7.16 0.63
C LEU A 77 17.86 7.62 1.79
N THR A 78 17.89 8.92 2.04
CA THR A 78 18.76 9.57 3.05
C THR A 78 17.97 10.23 4.18
N VAL A 79 16.64 10.30 4.07
CA VAL A 79 15.76 10.91 5.05
C VAL A 79 14.77 9.86 5.56
N PRO A 80 14.64 9.64 6.88
CA PRO A 80 13.64 8.73 7.43
C PRO A 80 12.24 9.02 6.90
N GLY A 81 11.51 7.96 6.58
CA GLY A 81 10.19 8.00 5.97
C GLY A 81 10.19 8.05 4.45
N LYS A 82 11.27 8.48 3.79
CA LYS A 82 11.31 8.56 2.33
C LYS A 82 11.09 7.19 1.70
N ALA A 83 10.23 7.16 0.68
CA ALA A 83 9.91 5.97 -0.10
C ALA A 83 10.61 5.98 -1.47
N LEU A 84 10.77 4.79 -2.04
CA LEU A 84 11.32 4.56 -3.38
C LEU A 84 10.52 3.46 -4.06
N TYR A 85 10.03 3.74 -5.27
CA TYR A 85 9.47 2.72 -6.16
C TYR A 85 10.60 2.10 -6.97
N SER A 86 10.60 0.77 -7.08
CA SER A 86 11.62 0.03 -7.82
C SER A 86 11.09 -1.29 -8.36
N GLY A 87 11.62 -1.71 -9.50
CA GLY A 87 11.56 -3.10 -9.91
C GLY A 87 12.52 -3.96 -9.10
N MET A 88 12.17 -5.22 -8.93
CA MET A 88 13.02 -6.31 -8.45
C MET A 88 13.34 -7.20 -9.64
N LEU A 89 14.62 -7.41 -9.94
CA LEU A 89 15.08 -8.05 -11.17
C LEU A 89 15.74 -9.39 -10.91
N ASN A 90 15.66 -10.27 -11.90
CA ASN A 90 16.51 -11.46 -11.98
C ASN A 90 17.90 -11.12 -12.58
N PRO A 91 18.88 -12.05 -12.54
CA PRO A 91 20.23 -11.79 -13.06
C PRO A 91 20.29 -11.47 -14.55
N GLU A 92 19.29 -11.87 -15.33
CA GLU A 92 19.17 -11.61 -16.77
C GLU A 92 18.49 -10.26 -17.07
N GLY A 93 18.12 -9.50 -16.03
CA GLY A 93 17.44 -8.21 -16.13
C GLY A 93 15.92 -8.30 -16.33
N GLY A 94 15.33 -9.49 -16.26
CA GLY A 94 13.89 -9.67 -16.29
C GLY A 94 13.25 -9.20 -14.98
N VAL A 95 12.08 -8.57 -15.08
CA VAL A 95 11.33 -8.06 -13.93
C VAL A 95 10.66 -9.23 -13.19
N ILE A 96 10.99 -9.40 -11.91
CA ILE A 96 10.34 -10.36 -11.01
C ILE A 96 9.04 -9.76 -10.48
N ASP A 97 9.12 -8.53 -9.99
CA ASP A 97 7.99 -7.73 -9.54
C ASP A 97 8.39 -6.26 -9.38
N ASP A 98 7.45 -5.39 -9.09
CA ASP A 98 7.67 -4.04 -8.63
C ASP A 98 7.19 -3.84 -7.20
N LEU A 99 7.77 -2.89 -6.50
CA LEU A 99 7.47 -2.66 -5.09
C LEU A 99 7.78 -1.22 -4.64
N ILE A 100 7.24 -0.87 -3.48
CA ILE A 100 7.65 0.33 -2.77
C ILE A 100 8.47 -0.07 -1.54
N THR A 101 9.60 0.60 -1.33
CA THR A 101 10.41 0.49 -0.11
C THR A 101 10.42 1.81 0.65
N TYR A 102 10.25 1.75 1.97
CA TYR A 102 10.31 2.89 2.89
C TYR A 102 11.56 2.79 3.75
N PHE A 103 12.34 3.84 3.79
CA PHE A 103 13.49 3.98 4.69
C PHE A 103 13.01 4.46 6.06
N LEU A 104 13.07 3.65 7.08
CA LEU A 104 12.65 4.02 8.43
C LEU A 104 13.85 4.37 9.32
N THR A 105 14.86 3.51 9.33
CA THR A 105 16.17 3.75 9.95
C THR A 105 17.27 3.07 9.13
N ASP A 106 18.52 3.30 9.46
CA ASP A 106 19.66 2.66 8.79
C ASP A 106 19.62 1.12 8.85
N THR A 107 18.94 0.56 9.85
CA THR A 107 18.80 -0.87 10.09
C THR A 107 17.39 -1.41 9.89
N PHE A 108 16.45 -0.57 9.42
CA PHE A 108 15.05 -0.95 9.26
C PHE A 108 14.40 -0.32 8.02
N TYR A 109 13.93 -1.16 7.11
CA TYR A 109 13.15 -0.80 5.92
C TYR A 109 11.85 -1.59 5.89
N ARG A 110 10.80 -0.99 5.32
CA ARG A 110 9.52 -1.66 5.05
C ARG A 110 9.30 -1.73 3.54
N LEU A 111 8.90 -2.91 3.06
CA LEU A 111 8.47 -3.12 1.69
C LEU A 111 6.95 -3.30 1.63
N VAL A 112 6.35 -2.87 0.52
CA VAL A 112 5.00 -3.26 0.12
C VAL A 112 5.10 -3.87 -1.26
N VAL A 113 4.77 -5.17 -1.38
CA VAL A 113 4.86 -5.96 -2.60
C VAL A 113 3.48 -6.42 -3.06
N ASN A 114 3.36 -6.79 -4.34
CA ASN A 114 2.11 -7.19 -4.94
C ASN A 114 1.59 -8.52 -4.38
N SER A 115 0.28 -8.66 -4.35
CA SER A 115 -0.40 -9.84 -3.81
C SER A 115 -0.26 -11.07 -4.71
N ALA A 116 -0.42 -10.89 -6.03
CA ALA A 116 -0.36 -12.00 -7.00
C ALA A 116 1.00 -12.70 -7.04
N THR A 117 2.06 -11.98 -6.70
CA THR A 117 3.46 -12.43 -6.73
C THR A 117 4.03 -12.77 -5.37
N ARG A 118 3.22 -12.67 -4.30
CA ARG A 118 3.63 -12.80 -2.89
C ARG A 118 4.59 -13.96 -2.62
N GLU A 119 4.23 -15.18 -3.00
CA GLU A 119 5.06 -16.37 -2.70
C GLU A 119 6.42 -16.30 -3.42
N LYS A 120 6.41 -15.89 -4.69
CA LYS A 120 7.60 -15.71 -5.51
C LYS A 120 8.51 -14.62 -4.93
N ASP A 121 7.93 -13.50 -4.55
CA ASP A 121 8.66 -12.35 -4.02
C ASP A 121 9.27 -12.64 -2.66
N LEU A 122 8.51 -13.22 -1.74
CA LEU A 122 9.02 -13.62 -0.43
C LEU A 122 10.13 -14.66 -0.54
N ALA A 123 10.01 -15.63 -1.45
CA ALA A 123 11.05 -16.62 -1.68
C ALA A 123 12.33 -15.97 -2.22
N TRP A 124 12.22 -15.04 -3.17
CA TRP A 124 13.34 -14.32 -3.75
C TRP A 124 14.03 -13.42 -2.73
N ILE A 125 13.25 -12.61 -1.99
CA ILE A 125 13.75 -11.71 -0.95
C ILE A 125 14.49 -12.51 0.13
N ARG A 126 13.89 -13.59 0.64
CA ARG A 126 14.48 -14.44 1.69
C ARG A 126 15.76 -15.11 1.23
N HIS A 127 15.79 -15.61 -0.02
CA HIS A 127 16.97 -16.24 -0.58
C HIS A 127 18.19 -15.30 -0.59
N HIS A 128 18.02 -14.10 -1.12
CA HIS A 128 19.09 -13.11 -1.22
C HIS A 128 19.44 -12.44 0.14
N ALA A 129 18.52 -12.40 1.09
CA ALA A 129 18.77 -11.82 2.40
C ALA A 129 19.82 -12.59 3.23
N ILE A 130 20.02 -13.89 2.96
CA ILE A 130 20.94 -14.77 3.69
C ILE A 130 22.38 -14.21 3.66
N ASP A 131 22.85 -13.82 2.48
CA ASP A 131 24.23 -13.33 2.27
C ASP A 131 24.51 -11.99 2.97
N PHE A 132 23.44 -11.28 3.36
CA PHE A 132 23.53 -9.99 4.04
C PHE A 132 23.17 -10.06 5.52
N ALA A 133 22.80 -11.23 6.04
CA ALA A 133 22.30 -11.41 7.41
C ALA A 133 21.13 -10.45 7.74
N VAL A 134 20.20 -10.28 6.80
CA VAL A 134 19.00 -9.46 6.95
C VAL A 134 17.83 -10.35 7.36
N SER A 135 17.12 -9.94 8.42
CA SER A 135 15.85 -10.55 8.81
C SER A 135 14.72 -10.07 7.93
N VAL A 136 13.93 -11.02 7.40
CA VAL A 136 12.78 -10.78 6.54
C VAL A 136 11.52 -11.21 7.28
N THR A 137 10.71 -10.26 7.72
CA THR A 137 9.50 -10.49 8.51
C THR A 137 8.28 -10.04 7.72
N GLU A 138 7.47 -10.99 7.27
CA GLU A 138 6.16 -10.68 6.73
C GLU A 138 5.23 -10.24 7.86
N ARG A 139 4.34 -9.28 7.58
CA ARG A 139 3.44 -8.66 8.55
C ARG A 139 1.97 -8.95 8.22
N PRO A 140 1.53 -10.22 8.32
CA PRO A 140 0.17 -10.60 7.96
C PRO A 140 -0.90 -10.05 8.92
N GLU A 141 -0.51 -9.57 10.11
CA GLU A 141 -1.39 -8.95 11.10
C GLU A 141 -1.74 -7.50 10.77
N LEU A 142 -1.19 -6.95 9.68
CA LEU A 142 -1.47 -5.60 9.22
C LEU A 142 -2.43 -5.63 8.02
N ALA A 143 -3.34 -4.67 8.00
CA ALA A 143 -4.19 -4.33 6.87
C ALA A 143 -3.73 -3.01 6.26
N MET A 144 -4.21 -2.69 5.07
CA MET A 144 -3.88 -1.42 4.41
C MET A 144 -5.10 -0.84 3.71
N ILE A 145 -5.37 0.46 3.95
CA ILE A 145 -6.45 1.23 3.34
C ILE A 145 -5.83 2.41 2.60
N ALA A 146 -6.11 2.53 1.30
CA ALA A 146 -5.75 3.71 0.53
C ALA A 146 -6.90 4.72 0.53
N VAL A 147 -6.61 5.99 0.82
CA VAL A 147 -7.57 7.11 0.78
C VAL A 147 -7.04 8.14 -0.18
N GLN A 148 -7.70 8.33 -1.32
CA GLN A 148 -7.17 9.08 -2.45
C GLN A 148 -8.18 10.10 -2.97
N GLY A 149 -7.69 11.27 -3.42
CA GLY A 149 -8.50 12.33 -4.00
C GLY A 149 -8.15 13.72 -3.45
N PRO A 150 -8.62 14.80 -4.08
CA PRO A 150 -8.28 16.16 -3.69
C PRO A 150 -8.71 16.52 -2.25
N HIS A 151 -9.73 15.86 -1.70
CA HIS A 151 -10.19 16.07 -0.33
C HIS A 151 -9.80 14.93 0.63
N ALA A 152 -9.04 13.92 0.17
CA ALA A 152 -8.69 12.73 0.94
C ALA A 152 -7.99 13.06 2.26
N LYS A 153 -6.95 13.89 2.21
CA LYS A 153 -6.21 14.30 3.42
C LYS A 153 -7.06 15.07 4.42
N ALA A 154 -7.90 15.98 3.93
CA ALA A 154 -8.78 16.77 4.79
C ALA A 154 -9.85 15.92 5.49
N LYS A 155 -10.35 14.88 4.82
CA LYS A 155 -11.31 13.92 5.40
C LYS A 155 -10.62 12.96 6.36
N ALA A 156 -9.46 12.43 6.01
CA ALA A 156 -8.66 11.57 6.89
C ALA A 156 -8.23 12.30 8.17
N ALA A 157 -7.92 13.59 8.10
CA ALA A 157 -7.57 14.41 9.26
C ALA A 157 -8.65 14.47 10.33
N LYS A 158 -9.94 14.28 9.97
CA LYS A 158 -11.05 14.24 10.92
C LYS A 158 -11.12 12.91 11.68
N VAL A 159 -10.48 11.88 11.16
CA VAL A 159 -10.44 10.52 11.73
C VAL A 159 -9.17 10.32 12.56
N PHE A 160 -8.09 10.96 12.17
CA PHE A 160 -6.80 10.86 12.85
C PHE A 160 -6.81 11.53 14.22
N THR A 161 -6.05 10.96 15.15
CA THR A 161 -5.76 11.60 16.43
C THR A 161 -4.94 12.89 16.23
N PRO A 162 -4.90 13.79 17.21
CA PRO A 162 -4.01 14.98 17.14
C PRO A 162 -2.54 14.64 16.89
N GLU A 163 -2.05 13.54 17.48
CA GLU A 163 -0.67 13.05 17.28
C GLU A 163 -0.45 12.58 15.82
N GLN A 164 -1.39 11.81 15.27
CA GLN A 164 -1.35 11.35 13.88
C GLN A 164 -1.39 12.51 12.91
N ASN A 165 -2.27 13.50 13.14
CA ASN A 165 -2.36 14.70 12.32
C ASN A 165 -1.04 15.50 12.36
N ALA A 166 -0.44 15.68 13.54
CA ALA A 166 0.85 16.35 13.67
C ALA A 166 1.98 15.59 12.95
N ALA A 167 1.95 14.26 12.98
CA ALA A 167 2.96 13.44 12.32
C ALA A 167 2.92 13.54 10.79
N VAL A 168 1.74 13.74 10.19
CA VAL A 168 1.58 13.85 8.72
C VAL A 168 1.60 15.29 8.20
N GLU A 169 1.62 16.29 9.11
CA GLU A 169 1.63 17.69 8.73
C GLU A 169 2.85 18.04 7.86
N GLY A 170 2.61 18.62 6.69
CA GLY A 170 3.68 19.00 5.76
C GLY A 170 4.45 17.83 5.13
N MET A 171 3.99 16.58 5.32
CA MET A 171 4.64 15.41 4.74
C MET A 171 4.61 15.47 3.21
N LYS A 172 5.79 15.35 2.61
CA LYS A 172 5.96 15.41 1.14
C LYS A 172 5.43 14.11 0.49
N PRO A 173 5.11 14.15 -0.82
CA PRO A 173 4.81 12.94 -1.57
C PRO A 173 5.94 11.90 -1.47
N PHE A 174 5.59 10.61 -1.46
CA PHE A 174 6.52 9.49 -1.29
C PHE A 174 7.27 9.51 0.05
N PHE A 175 6.55 9.76 1.11
CA PHE A 175 7.01 9.61 2.49
C PHE A 175 6.00 8.80 3.30
N GLY A 176 6.48 8.13 4.35
CA GLY A 176 5.67 7.45 5.33
C GLY A 176 6.19 7.68 6.75
N VAL A 177 5.30 7.69 7.72
CA VAL A 177 5.61 7.89 9.14
C VAL A 177 4.84 6.93 10.01
N GLN A 178 5.48 6.40 11.05
CA GLN A 178 4.78 5.68 12.11
C GLN A 178 4.19 6.70 13.08
N ALA A 179 2.88 6.66 13.28
CA ALA A 179 2.14 7.55 14.18
C ALA A 179 1.18 6.72 15.05
N GLY A 180 1.59 6.42 16.27
CA GLY A 180 0.90 5.45 17.12
C GLY A 180 0.86 4.08 16.44
N ASP A 181 -0.34 3.52 16.31
CA ASP A 181 -0.55 2.20 15.68
C ASP A 181 -0.58 2.24 14.16
N LEU A 182 -0.66 3.43 13.55
CA LEU A 182 -0.74 3.58 12.10
C LEU A 182 0.63 3.88 11.50
N PHE A 183 0.91 3.25 10.37
CA PHE A 183 1.93 3.74 9.45
C PHE A 183 1.21 4.44 8.30
N ILE A 184 1.43 5.75 8.16
CA ILE A 184 0.71 6.60 7.22
C ILE A 184 1.68 7.08 6.15
N ALA A 185 1.41 6.76 4.89
CA ALA A 185 2.26 7.12 3.76
C ALA A 185 1.52 8.00 2.76
N THR A 186 2.24 8.96 2.15
CA THR A 186 1.77 9.80 1.04
C THR A 186 2.08 9.15 -0.31
N THR A 187 1.86 7.87 -0.40
CA THR A 187 1.89 7.06 -1.60
C THR A 187 0.47 6.80 -2.08
N GLY A 188 0.32 6.24 -3.25
CA GLY A 188 -0.97 5.90 -3.84
C GLY A 188 -0.84 5.39 -5.25
N TYR A 189 -1.97 5.01 -5.86
CA TYR A 189 -2.04 4.35 -7.15
C TYR A 189 -3.08 4.98 -8.08
N THR A 190 -3.35 6.27 -7.89
CA THR A 190 -4.46 6.97 -8.60
C THR A 190 -4.02 8.24 -9.33
N GLY A 191 -2.83 8.74 -9.04
CA GLY A 191 -2.38 10.06 -9.48
C GLY A 191 -2.91 11.21 -8.64
N GLU A 192 -3.86 10.95 -7.73
CA GLU A 192 -4.38 11.94 -6.78
C GLU A 192 -3.55 11.95 -5.48
N ASP A 193 -3.68 13.04 -4.74
CA ASP A 193 -3.11 13.14 -3.39
C ASP A 193 -3.88 12.28 -2.39
N GLY A 194 -3.24 11.92 -1.29
CA GLY A 194 -3.90 11.10 -0.27
C GLY A 194 -2.93 10.36 0.62
N TYR A 195 -3.41 9.26 1.18
CA TYR A 195 -2.66 8.38 2.05
C TYR A 195 -2.87 6.91 1.70
N GLU A 196 -1.84 6.10 1.94
CA GLU A 196 -1.94 4.67 2.19
C GLU A 196 -1.68 4.43 3.67
N ILE A 197 -2.66 3.85 4.36
CA ILE A 197 -2.68 3.72 5.82
C ILE A 197 -2.55 2.25 6.16
N VAL A 198 -1.41 1.87 6.72
CA VAL A 198 -1.21 0.54 7.31
C VAL A 198 -1.71 0.56 8.74
N VAL A 199 -2.53 -0.40 9.09
CA VAL A 199 -3.26 -0.47 10.36
C VAL A 199 -3.30 -1.91 10.88
N PRO A 200 -3.23 -2.16 12.21
CA PRO A 200 -3.51 -3.49 12.75
C PRO A 200 -4.88 -4.00 12.30
N GLN A 201 -4.96 -5.29 11.92
CA GLN A 201 -6.19 -5.87 11.36
C GLN A 201 -7.41 -5.68 12.28
N GLU A 202 -7.21 -5.80 13.60
CA GLU A 202 -8.28 -5.63 14.59
C GLU A 202 -8.86 -4.20 14.62
N LYS A 203 -8.18 -3.20 14.05
CA LYS A 203 -8.63 -1.81 13.97
C LYS A 203 -9.08 -1.39 12.57
N ALA A 204 -8.89 -2.23 11.57
CA ALA A 204 -9.14 -1.88 10.18
C ALA A 204 -10.62 -1.58 9.91
N CYS A 205 -11.54 -2.37 10.46
CA CYS A 205 -12.99 -2.16 10.28
C CYS A 205 -13.46 -0.84 10.93
N ASP A 206 -12.91 -0.47 12.08
CA ASP A 206 -13.25 0.78 12.76
C ASP A 206 -12.71 1.98 11.97
N LEU A 207 -11.47 1.90 11.47
CA LEU A 207 -10.89 2.94 10.63
C LEU A 207 -11.67 3.11 9.32
N TRP A 208 -12.03 2.00 8.67
CA TRP A 208 -12.87 2.02 7.46
C TRP A 208 -14.21 2.72 7.71
N GLN A 209 -14.89 2.35 8.79
CA GLN A 209 -16.16 2.95 9.15
C GLN A 209 -16.02 4.43 9.46
N ALA A 210 -15.00 4.83 10.22
CA ALA A 210 -14.76 6.23 10.54
C ALA A 210 -14.49 7.08 9.28
N LEU A 211 -13.77 6.54 8.30
CA LEU A 211 -13.55 7.20 7.01
C LEU A 211 -14.86 7.33 6.23
N LEU A 212 -15.67 6.27 6.19
CA LEU A 212 -16.99 6.27 5.54
C LEU A 212 -17.92 7.32 6.16
N ASP A 213 -17.99 7.40 7.49
CA ASP A 213 -18.81 8.35 8.25
C ASP A 213 -18.34 9.81 8.02
N ASN A 214 -17.10 10.02 7.63
CA ASN A 214 -16.54 11.32 7.25
C ASN A 214 -16.58 11.59 5.73
N GLY A 215 -17.37 10.82 5.00
CA GLY A 215 -17.69 11.07 3.60
C GLY A 215 -16.62 10.62 2.61
N VAL A 216 -15.75 9.67 2.98
CA VAL A 216 -14.86 9.00 2.02
C VAL A 216 -15.63 7.86 1.37
N ALA A 217 -15.80 7.89 0.06
CA ALA A 217 -16.58 6.87 -0.66
C ALA A 217 -15.80 5.56 -0.81
N PRO A 218 -16.41 4.39 -0.59
CA PRO A 218 -15.78 3.12 -0.90
C PRO A 218 -15.67 2.96 -2.42
N CYS A 219 -14.49 2.53 -2.88
CA CYS A 219 -14.20 2.34 -4.29
C CYS A 219 -13.58 0.96 -4.52
N GLY A 220 -13.95 0.31 -5.61
CA GLY A 220 -13.47 -1.03 -5.94
C GLY A 220 -12.28 -1.04 -6.90
N LEU A 221 -11.80 -2.27 -7.18
CA LEU A 221 -10.65 -2.50 -8.06
C LEU A 221 -10.85 -1.98 -9.48
N GLY A 222 -12.10 -1.91 -9.97
CA GLY A 222 -12.40 -1.38 -11.29
C GLY A 222 -12.03 0.10 -11.42
N ALA A 223 -12.41 0.93 -10.43
CA ALA A 223 -12.00 2.32 -10.39
C ALA A 223 -10.49 2.46 -10.16
N ARG A 224 -9.90 1.64 -9.28
CA ARG A 224 -8.44 1.63 -9.05
C ARG A 224 -7.67 1.41 -10.35
N ASP A 225 -8.12 0.48 -11.20
CA ASP A 225 -7.46 0.16 -12.46
C ASP A 225 -7.54 1.31 -13.47
N THR A 226 -8.72 1.90 -13.66
CA THR A 226 -8.85 3.06 -14.56
C THR A 226 -8.09 4.29 -14.09
N LEU A 227 -8.03 4.53 -12.78
CA LEU A 227 -7.27 5.63 -12.18
C LEU A 227 -5.75 5.46 -12.36
N ARG A 228 -5.20 4.26 -12.12
CA ARG A 228 -3.78 3.99 -12.29
C ARG A 228 -3.35 4.13 -13.75
N LEU A 229 -4.20 3.68 -14.69
CA LEU A 229 -3.94 3.80 -16.14
C LEU A 229 -3.84 5.27 -16.56
N GLU A 230 -4.76 6.12 -16.12
CA GLU A 230 -4.68 7.57 -16.40
C GLU A 230 -3.45 8.21 -15.76
N ALA A 231 -3.03 7.75 -14.58
CA ALA A 231 -1.83 8.21 -13.90
C ALA A 231 -0.52 7.68 -14.53
N GLY A 232 -0.60 6.75 -15.48
CA GLY A 232 0.57 6.13 -16.11
C GLY A 232 1.34 5.19 -15.18
N MET A 233 0.65 4.54 -14.24
CA MET A 233 1.25 3.59 -13.30
C MET A 233 1.09 2.16 -13.79
N ASN A 234 2.17 1.40 -13.75
CA ASN A 234 2.21 0.01 -14.22
C ASN A 234 1.45 -0.94 -13.27
N LEU A 235 0.96 -2.02 -13.82
CA LEU A 235 0.50 -3.20 -13.07
C LEU A 235 1.30 -4.40 -13.56
N TYR A 236 2.16 -4.93 -12.69
CA TYR A 236 3.01 -6.07 -13.03
C TYR A 236 2.19 -7.25 -13.55
N GLY A 237 2.63 -7.80 -14.69
CA GLY A 237 2.01 -8.95 -15.34
C GLY A 237 0.82 -8.64 -16.23
N GLN A 238 0.44 -7.36 -16.38
CA GLN A 238 -0.67 -6.92 -17.24
C GLN A 238 -0.25 -5.93 -18.34
N ASP A 239 0.76 -5.11 -18.07
CA ASP A 239 1.27 -4.08 -19.02
C ASP A 239 2.55 -4.53 -19.71
#